data_259ccea22080aec09a68f9bf4f77894a
#
_entry.id   259ccea22080aec09a68f9bf4f77894a
#
_cell.length_a   1.000
_cell.length_b   1.000
_cell.length_c   1.000
_cell.angle_alpha   90.00
_cell.angle_beta   90.00
_cell.angle_gamma   90.00
#
_symmetry.space_group_name_H-M   'P 1'
#
loop_
_entity.id
_entity.type
_entity.pdbx_description
1 polymer ?
#
loop_
_entity_poly.entity_id
_entity_poly.type
_entity_poly.pdbx_seq_one_letter_code
_entity_poly.pdbx_strand_id
1 'polypeptide(L)'
;ANAAGAVPQLLKLQKAGMGRLAVANRLREGDILVAIDGELFLGDTEALTSAFEDYDPTEPDIPWLLTFWRDDVFFNICFAKPLKAKYDLATPEEALNVMEGFQKLTFGPIDRYQNYEVFKDLQRNAALHPTTEDPLATYIPLFWMLNNRIYYPMVAIFIVYAATFVAHPLLFVVGYVLTCVYVKRAQLNLLRSYHLFEDKFYWFVMAGKTESEVKTICRQIDPKIRFAFDKDQQPRRLNRLERRELREREAEATK
;
A
#
# COMPACT_ATOMS: atom_id res chain seq x y z
N ALA A 1 5.23 -36.19 -16.83
CA ALA A 1 4.39 -37.15 -16.08
C ALA A 1 3.60 -36.33 -15.07
N ASN A 2 2.28 -36.17 -15.32
CA ASN A 2 1.36 -35.45 -14.47
C ASN A 2 1.32 -36.06 -13.07
N ALA A 3 1.77 -35.32 -12.05
CA ALA A 3 1.45 -35.59 -10.65
C ALA A 3 0.01 -35.07 -10.38
N ALA A 4 -0.98 -35.78 -10.90
CA ALA A 4 -2.37 -35.57 -10.53
C ALA A 4 -2.54 -36.08 -9.10
N GLY A 5 -2.63 -35.17 -8.10
CA GLY A 5 -2.98 -35.51 -6.73
C GLY A 5 -2.17 -34.87 -5.60
N ALA A 6 -1.07 -34.18 -5.88
CA ALA A 6 -0.38 -33.46 -4.82
C ALA A 6 -1.09 -32.14 -4.54
N VAL A 7 -1.53 -31.94 -3.28
CA VAL A 7 -2.07 -30.65 -2.83
C VAL A 7 -0.98 -29.59 -2.98
N PRO A 8 -1.25 -28.45 -3.63
CA PRO A 8 -0.27 -27.40 -3.81
C PRO A 8 0.21 -26.91 -2.44
N GLN A 9 1.53 -26.86 -2.26
CA GLN A 9 2.12 -26.34 -1.02
C GLN A 9 2.32 -24.84 -1.15
N LEU A 10 1.59 -24.07 -0.37
CA LEU A 10 1.72 -22.63 -0.26
C LEU A 10 2.28 -22.24 1.11
N LEU A 11 3.10 -21.21 1.14
CA LEU A 11 3.75 -20.73 2.36
C LEU A 11 2.87 -19.70 3.08
N LYS A 12 2.58 -19.97 4.35
CA LYS A 12 1.78 -19.12 5.25
C LYS A 12 2.68 -18.48 6.31
N LEU A 13 2.60 -17.18 6.49
CA LEU A 13 3.43 -16.44 7.43
C LEU A 13 3.12 -16.78 8.89
N GLN A 14 4.18 -17.12 9.66
CA GLN A 14 4.11 -17.32 11.11
C GLN A 14 4.36 -16.01 11.87
N LYS A 15 3.68 -15.84 13.01
CA LYS A 15 3.90 -14.70 13.92
C LYS A 15 5.31 -14.66 14.49
N ALA A 16 5.80 -15.80 14.94
CA ALA A 16 7.06 -15.93 15.71
C ALA A 16 8.33 -15.67 14.88
N GLY A 17 8.22 -15.44 13.57
CA GLY A 17 9.38 -15.30 12.69
C GLY A 17 9.28 -14.14 11.71
N MET A 18 8.34 -13.23 11.90
CA MET A 18 8.21 -12.06 11.02
C MET A 18 9.41 -11.12 11.17
N GLY A 19 10.19 -11.01 10.12
CA GLY A 19 11.32 -10.08 10.05
C GLY A 19 10.86 -8.62 10.03
N ARG A 20 11.81 -7.69 10.21
CA ARG A 20 11.54 -6.23 10.20
C ARG A 20 10.78 -5.77 8.95
N LEU A 21 11.10 -6.34 7.78
CA LEU A 21 10.45 -5.99 6.51
C LEU A 21 8.98 -6.41 6.48
N ALA A 22 8.64 -7.60 6.96
CA ALA A 22 7.26 -8.06 7.04
C ALA A 22 6.42 -7.14 7.93
N VAL A 23 6.94 -6.81 9.12
CA VAL A 23 6.26 -5.91 10.06
C VAL A 23 6.14 -4.48 9.50
N ALA A 24 7.19 -3.96 8.87
CA ALA A 24 7.17 -2.63 8.25
C ALA A 24 6.13 -2.52 7.13
N ASN A 25 5.94 -3.59 6.35
CA ASN A 25 4.94 -3.66 5.30
C ASN A 25 3.56 -4.15 5.79
N ARG A 26 3.35 -4.23 7.10
CA ARG A 26 2.05 -4.63 7.70
C ARG A 26 1.55 -6.01 7.29
N LEU A 27 2.45 -6.91 6.93
CA LEU A 27 2.12 -8.31 6.82
C LEU A 27 1.69 -8.85 8.18
N ARG A 28 0.82 -9.84 8.18
CA ARG A 28 0.24 -10.44 9.39
C ARG A 28 0.49 -11.94 9.41
N GLU A 29 0.39 -12.50 10.58
CA GLU A 29 0.25 -13.94 10.75
C GLU A 29 -0.94 -14.44 9.94
N GLY A 30 -0.74 -15.52 9.21
CA GLY A 30 -1.78 -16.10 8.36
C GLY A 30 -1.78 -15.62 6.91
N ASP A 31 -1.00 -14.59 6.53
CA ASP A 31 -0.86 -14.22 5.13
C ASP A 31 -0.20 -15.35 4.34
N ILE A 32 -0.77 -15.71 3.21
CA ILE A 32 -0.25 -16.76 2.33
C ILE A 32 0.49 -16.12 1.17
N LEU A 33 1.76 -16.51 0.97
CA LEU A 33 2.52 -16.14 -0.22
C LEU A 33 2.03 -16.99 -1.39
N VAL A 34 1.57 -16.32 -2.44
CA VAL A 34 0.93 -16.97 -3.59
C VAL A 34 1.81 -16.94 -4.83
N ALA A 35 2.42 -15.79 -5.11
CA ALA A 35 3.19 -15.61 -6.34
C ALA A 35 4.39 -14.68 -6.12
N ILE A 36 5.41 -14.87 -6.96
CA ILE A 36 6.58 -14.02 -7.09
C ILE A 36 6.59 -13.52 -8.52
N ASP A 37 6.68 -12.21 -8.72
CA ASP A 37 6.70 -11.54 -10.03
C ASP A 37 5.54 -11.94 -10.98
N GLY A 38 4.39 -12.27 -10.39
CA GLY A 38 3.19 -12.69 -11.11
C GLY A 38 3.17 -14.18 -11.48
N GLU A 39 4.22 -14.92 -11.20
CA GLU A 39 4.27 -16.37 -11.38
C GLU A 39 3.89 -17.08 -10.07
N LEU A 40 3.01 -18.09 -10.18
CA LEU A 40 2.57 -18.86 -9.04
C LEU A 40 3.75 -19.57 -8.37
N PHE A 41 3.94 -19.30 -7.07
CA PHE A 41 5.00 -19.92 -6.28
C PHE A 41 4.46 -21.16 -5.54
N LEU A 42 4.91 -22.33 -5.95
CA LEU A 42 4.61 -23.62 -5.31
C LEU A 42 5.92 -24.21 -4.81
N GLY A 43 6.32 -23.89 -3.61
CA GLY A 43 7.57 -24.34 -3.06
C GLY A 43 7.62 -24.25 -1.54
N ASP A 44 8.68 -24.82 -1.00
CA ASP A 44 9.01 -24.72 0.43
C ASP A 44 9.87 -23.48 0.74
N THR A 45 10.29 -23.35 1.99
CA THR A 45 11.12 -22.23 2.43
C THR A 45 12.52 -22.24 1.78
N GLU A 46 13.03 -23.41 1.40
CA GLU A 46 14.34 -23.54 0.71
C GLU A 46 14.23 -23.01 -0.70
N ALA A 47 13.18 -23.40 -1.43
CA ALA A 47 12.90 -22.88 -2.76
C ALA A 47 12.70 -21.36 -2.76
N LEU A 48 12.02 -20.81 -1.74
CA LEU A 48 11.89 -19.35 -1.59
C LEU A 48 13.23 -18.67 -1.35
N THR A 49 14.11 -19.30 -0.56
CA THR A 49 15.45 -18.75 -0.30
C THR A 49 16.27 -18.75 -1.57
N SER A 50 16.23 -19.85 -2.34
CA SER A 50 16.93 -19.96 -3.64
C SER A 50 16.40 -18.93 -4.66
N ALA A 51 15.11 -18.65 -4.67
CA ALA A 51 14.54 -17.60 -5.53
C ALA A 51 15.09 -16.19 -5.23
N PHE A 52 15.66 -16.00 -4.04
CA PHE A 52 16.29 -14.74 -3.64
C PHE A 52 17.82 -14.81 -3.59
N GLU A 53 18.45 -15.91 -4.02
CA GLU A 53 19.93 -16.06 -4.01
C GLU A 53 20.62 -15.10 -4.98
N ASP A 54 19.95 -14.74 -6.07
CA ASP A 54 20.48 -13.80 -7.07
C ASP A 54 20.43 -12.32 -6.61
N TYR A 55 20.05 -12.08 -5.34
CA TYR A 55 20.04 -10.73 -4.79
C TYR A 55 21.45 -10.18 -4.61
N ASP A 56 21.82 -9.20 -5.42
CA ASP A 56 23.04 -8.42 -5.25
C ASP A 56 22.72 -7.07 -4.57
N PRO A 57 23.21 -6.84 -3.33
CA PRO A 57 22.97 -5.58 -2.62
C PRO A 57 23.70 -4.37 -3.25
N THR A 58 24.56 -4.57 -4.26
CA THR A 58 25.32 -3.51 -4.94
C THR A 58 24.68 -3.02 -6.23
N GLU A 59 23.78 -3.80 -6.81
CA GLU A 59 23.02 -3.39 -8.00
C GLU A 59 21.76 -2.60 -7.62
N PRO A 60 21.28 -1.65 -8.48
CA PRO A 60 20.03 -0.97 -8.26
C PRO A 60 18.90 -2.00 -8.23
N ASP A 61 18.32 -2.16 -7.06
CA ASP A 61 17.32 -3.18 -6.75
C ASP A 61 16.12 -3.12 -7.70
N ILE A 62 15.98 -4.12 -8.56
CA ILE A 62 14.70 -4.39 -9.21
C ILE A 62 13.83 -5.02 -8.11
N PRO A 63 12.76 -4.35 -7.67
CA PRO A 63 11.95 -4.89 -6.59
C PRO A 63 11.18 -6.11 -7.07
N TRP A 64 11.14 -7.17 -6.26
CA TRP A 64 10.25 -8.32 -6.47
C TRP A 64 8.81 -7.96 -6.13
N LEU A 65 7.90 -8.34 -6.99
CA LEU A 65 6.47 -8.23 -6.74
C LEU A 65 5.97 -9.50 -6.06
N LEU A 66 5.79 -9.46 -4.74
CA LEU A 66 5.23 -10.58 -4.00
C LEU A 66 3.72 -10.43 -3.88
N THR A 67 2.98 -11.46 -4.27
CA THR A 67 1.52 -11.53 -4.13
C THR A 67 1.16 -12.34 -2.90
N PHE A 68 0.36 -11.74 -2.03
CA PHE A 68 -0.16 -12.37 -0.83
C PHE A 68 -1.68 -12.51 -0.91
N TRP A 69 -2.20 -13.47 -0.15
CA TRP A 69 -3.62 -13.67 0.06
C TRP A 69 -3.97 -13.55 1.55
N ARG A 70 -5.02 -12.81 1.88
CA ARG A 70 -5.54 -12.59 3.23
C ARG A 70 -7.06 -12.39 3.15
N ASP A 71 -7.83 -13.14 3.93
CA ASP A 71 -9.29 -12.98 4.05
C ASP A 71 -9.99 -12.86 2.67
N ASP A 72 -9.72 -13.80 1.77
CA ASP A 72 -10.23 -13.87 0.38
C ASP A 72 -9.79 -12.70 -0.54
N VAL A 73 -8.83 -11.88 -0.13
CA VAL A 73 -8.32 -10.76 -0.92
C VAL A 73 -6.85 -10.97 -1.29
N PHE A 74 -6.56 -10.81 -2.58
CA PHE A 74 -5.18 -10.77 -3.08
C PHE A 74 -4.64 -9.35 -3.05
N PHE A 75 -3.41 -9.20 -2.62
CA PHE A 75 -2.69 -7.94 -2.64
C PHE A 75 -1.22 -8.15 -2.93
N ASN A 76 -0.63 -7.16 -3.57
CA ASN A 76 0.77 -7.19 -3.96
C ASN A 76 1.59 -6.28 -3.06
N ILE A 77 2.87 -6.59 -2.86
CA ILE A 77 3.85 -5.71 -2.23
C ILE A 77 5.17 -5.83 -3.00
N CYS A 78 5.80 -4.70 -3.33
CA CYS A 78 7.14 -4.67 -3.89
C CYS A 78 8.18 -4.69 -2.77
N PHE A 79 9.13 -5.61 -2.86
CA PHE A 79 10.25 -5.74 -1.92
C PHE A 79 11.56 -5.52 -2.65
N ALA A 80 12.35 -4.56 -2.19
CA ALA A 80 13.72 -4.34 -2.67
C ALA A 80 14.74 -5.28 -2.02
N LYS A 81 14.33 -6.07 -1.02
CA LYS A 81 15.21 -7.00 -0.28
C LYS A 81 14.46 -8.28 0.02
N PRO A 82 15.17 -9.42 0.11
CA PRO A 82 14.56 -10.70 0.46
C PRO A 82 13.73 -10.65 1.73
N LEU A 83 12.54 -11.20 1.69
CA LEU A 83 11.63 -11.25 2.84
C LEU A 83 12.08 -12.39 3.77
N LYS A 84 12.74 -12.02 4.87
CA LYS A 84 13.13 -12.97 5.92
C LYS A 84 11.96 -13.17 6.88
N ALA A 85 11.30 -14.31 6.79
CA ALA A 85 10.20 -14.70 7.67
C ALA A 85 10.23 -16.21 7.91
N LYS A 86 9.51 -16.68 8.92
CA LYS A 86 9.22 -18.11 9.09
C LYS A 86 7.86 -18.39 8.48
N TYR A 87 7.76 -19.55 7.86
CA TYR A 87 6.58 -19.97 7.17
C TYR A 87 6.11 -21.34 7.66
N ASP A 88 4.80 -21.51 7.72
CA ASP A 88 4.11 -22.79 7.81
C ASP A 88 3.54 -23.15 6.44
N LEU A 89 3.01 -24.34 6.30
CA LEU A 89 2.25 -24.72 5.12
C LEU A 89 0.79 -24.29 5.30
N ALA A 90 0.21 -23.73 4.25
CA ALA A 90 -1.22 -23.45 4.19
C ALA A 90 -2.03 -24.77 4.25
N THR A 91 -3.26 -24.71 4.79
CA THR A 91 -4.14 -25.87 4.77
C THR A 91 -4.56 -26.23 3.34
N PRO A 92 -4.90 -27.50 3.06
CA PRO A 92 -5.34 -27.91 1.71
C PRO A 92 -6.54 -27.12 1.19
N GLU A 93 -7.47 -26.74 2.06
CA GLU A 93 -8.64 -25.94 1.71
C GLU A 93 -8.26 -24.51 1.34
N GLU A 94 -7.39 -23.87 2.14
CA GLU A 94 -6.85 -22.53 1.82
C GLU A 94 -6.10 -22.55 0.49
N ALA A 95 -5.27 -23.57 0.26
CA ALA A 95 -4.50 -23.69 -0.98
C ALA A 95 -5.39 -23.80 -2.22
N LEU A 96 -6.47 -24.57 -2.15
CA LEU A 96 -7.44 -24.70 -3.25
C LEU A 96 -8.15 -23.36 -3.53
N ASN A 97 -8.64 -22.68 -2.50
CA ASN A 97 -9.31 -21.39 -2.64
C ASN A 97 -8.38 -20.33 -3.26
N VAL A 98 -7.11 -20.31 -2.81
CA VAL A 98 -6.09 -19.41 -3.37
C VAL A 98 -5.84 -19.72 -4.85
N MET A 99 -5.72 -20.98 -5.22
CA MET A 99 -5.48 -21.38 -6.61
C MET A 99 -6.61 -20.98 -7.55
N GLU A 100 -7.87 -21.19 -7.14
CA GLU A 100 -9.03 -20.76 -7.93
C GLU A 100 -9.10 -19.23 -8.09
N GLY A 101 -8.78 -18.50 -7.03
CA GLY A 101 -8.73 -17.04 -7.06
C GLY A 101 -7.60 -16.52 -7.91
N PHE A 102 -6.41 -17.12 -7.81
CA PHE A 102 -5.22 -16.69 -8.54
C PHE A 102 -5.39 -16.76 -10.06
N GLN A 103 -6.07 -17.79 -10.57
CA GLN A 103 -6.34 -17.94 -12.02
C GLN A 103 -7.11 -16.75 -12.62
N LYS A 104 -7.81 -15.99 -11.81
CA LYS A 104 -8.59 -14.80 -12.23
C LYS A 104 -7.77 -13.51 -12.21
N LEU A 105 -6.55 -13.55 -11.65
CA LEU A 105 -5.69 -12.38 -11.57
C LEU A 105 -4.95 -12.16 -12.88
N THR A 106 -4.81 -10.89 -13.24
CA THR A 106 -4.01 -10.47 -14.39
C THR A 106 -2.92 -9.51 -13.94
N PHE A 107 -1.68 -9.92 -14.13
CA PHE A 107 -0.53 -9.09 -13.81
C PHE A 107 -0.15 -8.24 -15.03
N GLY A 108 0.33 -7.04 -14.78
CA GLY A 108 0.93 -6.21 -15.81
C GLY A 108 2.44 -6.18 -15.66
N PRO A 109 3.14 -5.34 -16.43
CA PRO A 109 4.57 -5.16 -16.28
C PRO A 109 4.95 -4.76 -14.85
N ILE A 110 5.96 -5.42 -14.28
CA ILE A 110 6.35 -5.28 -12.86
C ILE A 110 6.88 -3.89 -12.57
N ASP A 111 7.55 -3.25 -13.54
CA ASP A 111 8.08 -1.89 -13.47
C ASP A 111 7.03 -0.81 -13.20
N ARG A 112 5.75 -1.11 -13.45
CA ARG A 112 4.62 -0.20 -13.17
C ARG A 112 4.07 -0.28 -11.77
N TYR A 113 4.47 -1.28 -10.99
CA TYR A 113 4.00 -1.41 -9.63
C TYR A 113 4.85 -0.54 -8.69
N GLN A 114 4.19 0.17 -7.82
CA GLN A 114 4.80 0.92 -6.74
C GLN A 114 4.05 0.69 -5.44
N ASN A 115 4.77 0.71 -4.33
CA ASN A 115 4.14 0.58 -3.02
C ASN A 115 3.40 1.85 -2.65
N TYR A 116 2.23 1.66 -2.05
CA TYR A 116 1.42 2.69 -1.44
C TYR A 116 1.24 2.41 0.04
N GLU A 117 1.41 3.43 0.85
CA GLU A 117 1.07 3.41 2.26
C GLU A 117 -0.36 3.90 2.46
N VAL A 118 -1.15 3.12 3.16
CA VAL A 118 -2.54 3.45 3.47
C VAL A 118 -2.67 3.79 4.94
N PHE A 119 -3.10 5.01 5.23
CA PHE A 119 -3.43 5.51 6.56
C PHE A 119 -4.94 5.56 6.71
N LYS A 120 -5.45 5.18 7.89
CA LYS A 120 -6.88 5.14 8.17
C LYS A 120 -7.15 5.67 9.59
N ASP A 121 -8.21 6.46 9.76
CA ASP A 121 -8.71 6.85 11.08
C ASP A 121 -9.75 5.84 11.62
N LEU A 122 -10.22 6.07 12.83
CA LEU A 122 -11.28 5.26 13.45
C LEU A 122 -12.63 5.40 12.74
N GLN A 123 -12.87 6.51 12.05
CA GLN A 123 -14.06 6.78 11.25
C GLN A 123 -13.97 6.17 9.84
N ARG A 124 -12.86 5.46 9.53
CA ARG A 124 -12.56 4.83 8.23
C ARG A 124 -12.27 5.82 7.09
N ASN A 125 -11.92 7.07 7.40
CA ASN A 125 -11.37 7.95 6.39
C ASN A 125 -9.92 7.56 6.14
N ALA A 126 -9.57 7.34 4.88
CA ALA A 126 -8.25 6.88 4.49
C ALA A 126 -7.53 7.90 3.61
N ALA A 127 -6.22 7.91 3.77
CA ALA A 127 -5.28 8.59 2.90
C ALA A 127 -4.31 7.57 2.30
N LEU A 128 -3.91 7.81 1.06
CA LEU A 128 -3.05 6.94 0.28
C LEU A 128 -1.87 7.74 -0.23
N HIS A 129 -0.67 7.22 -0.05
CA HIS A 129 0.54 7.86 -0.54
C HIS A 129 1.49 6.84 -1.17
N PRO A 130 2.05 7.15 -2.36
CA PRO A 130 3.12 6.34 -2.92
C PRO A 130 4.38 6.44 -2.04
N THR A 131 5.14 5.36 -1.96
CA THR A 131 6.42 5.34 -1.24
C THR A 131 7.59 5.85 -2.08
N THR A 132 7.36 6.07 -3.38
CA THR A 132 8.35 6.63 -4.30
C THR A 132 8.61 8.10 -4.01
N GLU A 133 9.86 8.52 -4.15
CA GLU A 133 10.23 9.92 -3.98
C GLU A 133 9.61 10.79 -5.09
N ASP A 134 8.95 11.88 -4.67
CA ASP A 134 8.38 12.87 -5.59
C ASP A 134 9.43 13.96 -5.88
N PRO A 135 9.83 14.18 -7.14
CA PRO A 135 10.77 15.24 -7.49
C PRO A 135 10.26 16.64 -7.14
N LEU A 136 8.93 16.86 -7.09
CA LEU A 136 8.37 18.14 -6.65
C LEU A 136 8.77 18.51 -5.22
N ALA A 137 8.93 17.53 -4.34
CA ALA A 137 9.40 17.72 -2.99
C ALA A 137 10.81 18.35 -2.94
N THR A 138 11.63 18.03 -3.94
CA THR A 138 13.01 18.54 -4.03
C THR A 138 13.07 19.95 -4.58
N TYR A 139 12.30 20.26 -5.63
CA TYR A 139 12.45 21.54 -6.33
C TYR A 139 11.49 22.61 -5.83
N ILE A 140 10.25 22.24 -5.49
CA ILE A 140 9.21 23.20 -5.08
C ILE A 140 8.49 22.65 -3.83
N PRO A 141 9.14 22.64 -2.65
CA PRO A 141 8.62 21.99 -1.45
C PRO A 141 7.25 22.53 -1.00
N LEU A 142 6.99 23.83 -1.13
CA LEU A 142 5.69 24.40 -0.76
C LEU A 142 4.55 23.86 -1.66
N PHE A 143 4.81 23.74 -2.97
CA PHE A 143 3.82 23.21 -3.90
C PHE A 143 3.58 21.72 -3.67
N TRP A 144 4.65 20.96 -3.39
CA TRP A 144 4.54 19.57 -3.01
C TRP A 144 3.70 19.40 -1.73
N MET A 145 3.92 20.23 -0.71
CA MET A 145 3.12 20.21 0.51
C MET A 145 1.66 20.55 0.26
N LEU A 146 1.39 21.52 -0.60
CA LEU A 146 0.03 21.89 -1.01
C LEU A 146 -0.67 20.71 -1.70
N ASN A 147 0.02 20.06 -2.63
CA ASN A 147 -0.51 18.91 -3.37
C ASN A 147 -0.81 17.72 -2.43
N ASN A 148 0.05 17.48 -1.46
CA ASN A 148 -0.12 16.44 -0.44
C ASN A 148 -0.96 16.89 0.77
N ARG A 149 -1.49 18.14 0.76
CA ARG A 149 -2.37 18.73 1.79
C ARG A 149 -1.76 18.83 3.18
N ILE A 150 -0.46 18.95 3.24
CA ILE A 150 0.31 19.17 4.47
C ILE A 150 0.29 20.66 4.81
N TYR A 151 -0.88 21.19 5.21
CA TYR A 151 -1.09 22.64 5.33
C TYR A 151 -0.30 23.28 6.48
N TYR A 152 -0.23 22.65 7.65
CA TYR A 152 0.44 23.26 8.82
C TYR A 152 1.94 23.45 8.60
N PRO A 153 2.72 22.44 8.19
CA PRO A 153 4.12 22.63 7.84
C PRO A 153 4.31 23.61 6.67
N MET A 154 3.43 23.60 5.67
CA MET A 154 3.48 24.51 4.54
C MET A 154 3.39 25.98 4.99
N VAL A 155 2.42 26.30 5.85
CA VAL A 155 2.25 27.67 6.37
C VAL A 155 3.45 28.08 7.21
N ALA A 156 3.98 27.18 8.05
CA ALA A 156 5.17 27.47 8.85
C ALA A 156 6.38 27.80 7.97
N ILE A 157 6.66 27.03 6.92
CA ILE A 157 7.75 27.28 5.98
C ILE A 157 7.51 28.58 5.20
N PHE A 158 6.27 28.85 4.80
CA PHE A 158 5.93 30.11 4.12
C PHE A 158 6.25 31.33 5.00
N ILE A 159 5.90 31.28 6.29
CA ILE A 159 6.23 32.36 7.25
C ILE A 159 7.76 32.52 7.37
N VAL A 160 8.52 31.43 7.45
CA VAL A 160 9.97 31.47 7.50
C VAL A 160 10.54 32.12 6.22
N TYR A 161 10.01 31.77 5.05
CA TYR A 161 10.44 32.36 3.80
C TYR A 161 10.15 33.86 3.73
N ALA A 162 8.97 34.29 4.16
CA ALA A 162 8.62 35.70 4.21
C ALA A 162 9.54 36.47 5.16
N ALA A 163 9.79 35.95 6.36
CA ALA A 163 10.66 36.56 7.35
C ALA A 163 12.11 36.67 6.87
N THR A 164 12.65 35.60 6.28
CA THR A 164 14.03 35.58 5.76
C THR A 164 14.19 36.50 4.55
N PHE A 165 13.18 36.58 3.67
CA PHE A 165 13.18 37.47 2.51
C PHE A 165 13.20 38.95 2.94
N VAL A 166 12.41 39.33 3.94
CA VAL A 166 12.36 40.69 4.48
C VAL A 166 13.68 41.06 5.18
N ALA A 167 14.30 40.09 5.89
CA ALA A 167 15.55 40.32 6.58
C ALA A 167 16.72 40.51 5.60
N HIS A 168 16.91 39.61 4.66
CA HIS A 168 17.94 39.67 3.63
C HIS A 168 17.71 38.65 2.51
N PRO A 169 17.78 39.05 1.22
CA PRO A 169 17.55 38.14 0.09
C PRO A 169 18.46 36.90 0.06
N LEU A 170 19.73 37.05 0.46
CA LEU A 170 20.68 35.95 0.54
C LEU A 170 20.24 34.91 1.60
N LEU A 171 19.70 35.39 2.74
CA LEU A 171 19.18 34.50 3.78
C LEU A 171 17.97 33.69 3.30
N PHE A 172 17.09 34.31 2.50
CA PHE A 172 16.01 33.61 1.83
C PHE A 172 16.53 32.49 0.92
N VAL A 173 17.52 32.76 0.07
CA VAL A 173 18.10 31.76 -0.84
C VAL A 173 18.68 30.57 -0.05
N VAL A 174 19.44 30.85 1.00
CA VAL A 174 20.00 29.80 1.87
C VAL A 174 18.88 29.00 2.54
N GLY A 175 17.86 29.66 3.10
CA GLY A 175 16.71 29.03 3.73
C GLY A 175 15.93 28.13 2.75
N TYR A 176 15.74 28.62 1.51
CA TYR A 176 15.09 27.85 0.45
C TYR A 176 15.86 26.57 0.11
N VAL A 177 17.17 26.66 -0.13
CA VAL A 177 18.01 25.49 -0.45
C VAL A 177 18.00 24.47 0.70
N LEU A 178 18.14 24.94 1.94
CA LEU A 178 18.08 24.06 3.12
C LEU A 178 16.74 23.35 3.22
N THR A 179 15.64 24.05 2.96
CA THR A 179 14.30 23.45 2.95
C THR A 179 14.15 22.41 1.84
N CYS A 180 14.64 22.67 0.63
CA CYS A 180 14.64 21.71 -0.47
C CYS A 180 15.37 20.42 -0.09
N VAL A 181 16.58 20.53 0.47
CA VAL A 181 17.37 19.37 0.91
C VAL A 181 16.67 18.62 2.04
N TYR A 182 16.11 19.34 3.01
CA TYR A 182 15.39 18.73 4.13
C TYR A 182 14.15 17.97 3.65
N VAL A 183 13.29 18.61 2.85
CA VAL A 183 12.04 18.00 2.38
C VAL A 183 12.33 16.80 1.48
N LYS A 184 13.33 16.89 0.58
CA LYS A 184 13.76 15.74 -0.21
C LYS A 184 14.05 14.50 0.65
N ARG A 185 14.82 14.67 1.73
CA ARG A 185 15.21 13.55 2.61
C ARG A 185 14.10 13.10 3.56
N ALA A 186 13.19 14.00 3.89
CA ALA A 186 12.19 13.77 4.94
C ALA A 186 10.78 13.56 4.40
N GLN A 187 10.55 13.59 3.07
CA GLN A 187 9.21 13.61 2.47
C GLN A 187 8.27 12.49 3.00
N LEU A 188 8.72 11.24 3.03
CA LEU A 188 7.92 10.13 3.55
C LEU A 188 7.66 10.26 5.05
N ASN A 189 8.67 10.67 5.81
CA ASN A 189 8.52 10.88 7.25
C ASN A 189 7.59 12.05 7.58
N LEU A 190 7.63 13.12 6.77
CA LEU A 190 6.71 14.25 6.89
C LEU A 190 5.27 13.80 6.64
N LEU A 191 5.02 13.03 5.58
CA LEU A 191 3.70 12.47 5.27
C LEU A 191 3.20 11.58 6.42
N ARG A 192 4.02 10.65 6.87
CA ARG A 192 3.68 9.74 7.97
C ARG A 192 3.37 10.51 9.26
N SER A 193 4.24 11.44 9.65
CA SER A 193 4.06 12.25 10.86
C SER A 193 2.80 13.12 10.77
N TYR A 194 2.51 13.68 9.60
CA TYR A 194 1.32 14.47 9.39
C TYR A 194 0.03 13.66 9.53
N HIS A 195 -0.01 12.44 8.98
CA HIS A 195 -1.17 11.56 9.13
C HIS A 195 -1.36 11.07 10.56
N LEU A 196 -0.26 10.80 11.27
CA LEU A 196 -0.34 10.49 12.70
C LEU A 196 -0.87 11.69 13.52
N PHE A 197 -0.50 12.91 13.14
CA PHE A 197 -1.04 14.14 13.73
C PHE A 197 -2.54 14.34 13.44
N GLU A 198 -3.04 13.84 12.30
CA GLU A 198 -4.46 13.81 11.95
C GLU A 198 -5.22 12.59 12.54
N ASP A 199 -4.69 11.94 13.58
CA ASP A 199 -5.25 10.75 14.22
C ASP A 199 -5.46 9.55 13.28
N LYS A 200 -4.75 9.51 12.15
CA LYS A 200 -4.74 8.37 11.24
C LYS A 200 -3.61 7.43 11.62
N PHE A 201 -3.90 6.15 11.71
CA PHE A 201 -2.88 5.12 11.95
C PHE A 201 -2.48 4.44 10.64
N TYR A 202 -1.23 3.97 10.63
CA TYR A 202 -0.68 3.21 9.51
C TYR A 202 -1.36 1.85 9.43
N TRP A 203 -2.21 1.67 8.43
CA TRP A 203 -3.09 0.51 8.35
C TRP A 203 -2.51 -0.61 7.49
N PHE A 204 -2.07 -0.31 6.26
CA PHE A 204 -1.69 -1.29 5.27
C PHE A 204 -0.65 -0.74 4.29
N VAL A 205 0.16 -1.65 3.70
CA VAL A 205 1.01 -1.36 2.54
C VAL A 205 0.64 -2.32 1.43
N MET A 206 0.49 -1.81 0.23
CA MET A 206 0.28 -2.64 -0.94
C MET A 206 0.84 -1.99 -2.19
N ALA A 207 1.26 -2.82 -3.14
CA ALA A 207 1.69 -2.38 -4.45
C ALA A 207 0.51 -2.36 -5.44
N GLY A 208 0.47 -1.35 -6.26
CA GLY A 208 -0.47 -1.22 -7.37
C GLY A 208 0.11 -0.38 -8.48
N LYS A 209 -0.49 -0.49 -9.67
CA LYS A 209 -0.10 0.32 -10.85
C LYS A 209 -0.64 1.74 -10.75
N THR A 210 -1.78 1.89 -10.08
CA THR A 210 -2.47 3.17 -9.91
C THR A 210 -3.12 3.26 -8.53
N GLU A 211 -3.34 4.49 -8.05
CA GLU A 211 -4.11 4.72 -6.82
C GLU A 211 -5.51 4.09 -6.86
N SER A 212 -6.16 4.08 -8.02
CA SER A 212 -7.50 3.53 -8.18
C SER A 212 -7.53 2.02 -7.93
N GLU A 213 -6.53 1.30 -8.42
CA GLU A 213 -6.37 -0.14 -8.18
C GLU A 213 -6.21 -0.43 -6.68
N VAL A 214 -5.33 0.31 -6.01
CA VAL A 214 -5.09 0.19 -4.57
C VAL A 214 -6.35 0.51 -3.76
N LYS A 215 -7.09 1.57 -4.11
CA LYS A 215 -8.37 1.92 -3.48
C LYS A 215 -9.40 0.80 -3.63
N THR A 216 -9.44 0.14 -4.80
CA THR A 216 -10.34 -0.98 -5.05
C THR A 216 -10.01 -2.17 -4.14
N ILE A 217 -8.73 -2.54 -4.01
CA ILE A 217 -8.31 -3.63 -3.11
C ILE A 217 -8.60 -3.26 -1.65
N CYS A 218 -8.33 -2.01 -1.24
CA CYS A 218 -8.67 -1.53 0.11
C CYS A 218 -10.16 -1.69 0.44
N ARG A 219 -11.05 -1.48 -0.54
CA ARG A 219 -12.50 -1.67 -0.36
C ARG A 219 -12.93 -3.13 -0.32
N GLN A 220 -12.18 -4.02 -0.93
CA GLN A 220 -12.41 -5.45 -0.77
C GLN A 220 -12.10 -5.89 0.68
N ILE A 221 -11.03 -5.33 1.27
CA ILE A 221 -10.64 -5.63 2.66
C ILE A 221 -11.58 -4.91 3.67
N ASP A 222 -11.93 -3.65 3.42
CA ASP A 222 -12.86 -2.87 4.27
C ASP A 222 -13.86 -2.12 3.39
N PRO A 223 -15.07 -2.68 3.14
CA PRO A 223 -16.07 -2.06 2.27
C PRO A 223 -16.58 -0.68 2.74
N LYS A 224 -16.32 -0.32 4.00
CA LYS A 224 -16.74 0.96 4.57
C LYS A 224 -15.65 2.03 4.54
N ILE A 225 -14.47 1.73 3.97
CA ILE A 225 -13.36 2.67 3.86
C ILE A 225 -13.71 3.83 2.92
N ARG A 226 -13.32 5.05 3.29
CA ARG A 226 -13.59 6.27 2.54
C ARG A 226 -12.29 6.97 2.21
N PHE A 227 -12.06 7.22 0.93
CA PHE A 227 -10.93 8.03 0.49
C PHE A 227 -11.39 9.48 0.25
N ALA A 228 -10.56 10.44 0.66
CA ALA A 228 -10.84 11.84 0.40
C ALA A 228 -10.94 12.08 -1.13
N PHE A 229 -12.01 12.76 -1.58
CA PHE A 229 -12.24 13.14 -2.99
C PHE A 229 -12.54 12.02 -4.00
N ASP A 230 -12.83 10.84 -3.54
CA ASP A 230 -13.29 9.75 -4.39
C ASP A 230 -14.79 9.91 -4.67
N LYS A 231 -15.12 10.85 -5.57
CA LYS A 231 -16.50 11.17 -5.92
C LYS A 231 -17.20 10.04 -6.67
N ASP A 232 -16.44 9.24 -7.42
CA ASP A 232 -17.01 8.27 -8.35
C ASP A 232 -17.39 6.94 -7.71
N GLN A 233 -16.98 6.71 -6.46
CA GLN A 233 -17.20 5.44 -5.77
C GLN A 233 -17.78 5.58 -4.35
N GLN A 234 -18.18 6.76 -3.93
CA GLN A 234 -19.03 6.84 -2.75
C GLN A 234 -20.37 6.20 -3.12
N PRO A 235 -20.87 5.22 -2.35
CA PRO A 235 -22.22 4.71 -2.60
C PRO A 235 -23.14 5.93 -2.62
N ARG A 236 -23.76 6.16 -3.77
CA ARG A 236 -24.69 7.27 -4.00
C ARG A 236 -25.61 7.32 -2.78
N ARG A 237 -25.63 8.44 -2.05
CA ARG A 237 -26.56 8.59 -0.93
C ARG A 237 -27.96 8.48 -1.51
N LEU A 238 -28.54 7.31 -1.38
CA LEU A 238 -29.89 7.06 -1.82
C LEU A 238 -30.81 8.08 -1.17
N ASN A 239 -31.59 8.79 -1.98
CA ASN A 239 -32.62 9.69 -1.51
C ASN A 239 -33.66 8.91 -0.67
N ARG A 240 -34.45 9.59 0.15
CA ARG A 240 -35.48 8.94 0.97
C ARG A 240 -36.43 8.05 0.15
N LEU A 241 -36.76 8.45 -1.07
CA LEU A 241 -37.61 7.69 -2.00
C LEU A 241 -36.90 6.40 -2.48
N GLU A 242 -35.66 6.51 -2.92
CA GLU A 242 -34.86 5.34 -3.36
C GLU A 242 -34.66 4.30 -2.24
N ARG A 243 -34.53 4.76 -0.98
CA ARG A 243 -34.45 3.85 0.17
C ARG A 243 -35.79 3.14 0.47
N ARG A 244 -36.92 3.78 0.19
CA ARG A 244 -38.23 3.16 0.32
C ARG A 244 -38.43 2.08 -0.75
N GLU A 245 -38.16 2.42 -1.99
CA GLU A 245 -38.24 1.47 -3.12
C GLU A 245 -37.32 0.25 -2.94
N LEU A 246 -36.11 0.47 -2.40
CA LEU A 246 -35.20 -0.64 -2.12
C LEU A 246 -35.75 -1.57 -1.03
N ARG A 247 -36.30 -1.02 0.05
CA ARG A 247 -36.95 -1.80 1.11
C ARG A 247 -38.21 -2.54 0.64
N GLU A 248 -38.97 -1.94 -0.26
CA GLU A 248 -40.15 -2.58 -0.86
C GLU A 248 -39.75 -3.76 -1.74
N ARG A 249 -38.69 -3.60 -2.57
CA ARG A 249 -38.13 -4.71 -3.38
C ARG A 249 -37.50 -5.81 -2.53
N GLU A 250 -36.80 -5.48 -1.46
CA GLU A 250 -36.25 -6.47 -0.53
C GLU A 250 -37.37 -7.24 0.20
N ALA A 251 -38.47 -6.56 0.55
CA ALA A 251 -39.64 -7.20 1.18
C ALA A 251 -40.43 -8.09 0.20
N GLU A 252 -40.43 -7.75 -1.09
CA GLU A 252 -41.04 -8.59 -2.15
C GLU A 252 -40.19 -9.82 -2.48
N ALA A 253 -38.85 -9.70 -2.45
CA ALA A 253 -37.93 -10.79 -2.71
C ALA A 253 -37.87 -11.83 -1.57
N THR A 254 -38.42 -11.50 -0.39
CA THR A 254 -38.43 -12.37 0.79
C THR A 254 -39.79 -13.09 0.98
N LYS A 255 -40.76 -12.83 0.10
CA LYS A 255 -42.06 -13.53 0.03
C LYS A 255 -42.05 -14.59 -1.07
#